data_476fb02a526431ec49433c6d6d1b2829
#
_entry.id   476fb02a526431ec49433c6d6d1b2829
#
_cell.length_a   1.000
_cell.length_b   1.000
_cell.length_c   1.000
_cell.angle_alpha   90.00
_cell.angle_beta   90.00
_cell.angle_gamma   90.00
#
_symmetry.space_group_name_H-M   'P 1'
#
loop_
_entity.id
_entity.type
_entity.pdbx_description
1 polymer ?
#
loop_
_entity_poly.entity_id
_entity_poly.type
_entity_poly.pdbx_seq_one_letter_code
_entity_poly.pdbx_strand_id
1 'polypeptide(L)'
;MPETKGRIVVIDDDVQLVESVTTLLESVGYEVFSAYRAEKGFELAKQKGPDLILLDVMFAGPPGPDGFEIARRIKQDPDLKETPVVMLSGVKKVLELGYDVTPDDTFMPVEAFIDKPVKPEKLLATIDEVLEEEN
;
A
#
# COMPACT_ATOMS: atom_id res chain seq x y z
N MET A 1 4.27 -0.97 27.96
CA MET A 1 4.04 -1.34 26.56
C MET A 1 4.48 -0.22 25.65
N PRO A 2 5.35 -0.52 24.72
CA PRO A 2 5.68 0.49 23.74
C PRO A 2 4.43 0.80 22.89
N GLU A 3 4.19 2.05 22.67
CA GLU A 3 3.14 2.47 21.77
C GLU A 3 3.56 2.20 20.33
N THR A 4 2.62 1.80 19.49
CA THR A 4 2.93 1.63 18.09
C THR A 4 3.03 2.99 17.41
N LYS A 5 3.85 3.08 16.37
CA LYS A 5 3.90 4.28 15.53
C LYS A 5 2.65 4.42 14.67
N GLY A 6 1.90 3.35 14.54
CA GLY A 6 0.70 3.30 13.75
C GLY A 6 0.48 1.91 13.19
N ARG A 7 -0.61 1.74 12.45
CA ARG A 7 -0.96 0.47 11.82
C ARG A 7 -0.79 0.59 10.32
N ILE A 8 -0.18 -0.43 9.73
CA ILE A 8 0.01 -0.50 8.28
C ILE A 8 -0.55 -1.82 7.78
N VAL A 9 -1.35 -1.76 6.72
CA VAL A 9 -1.83 -2.95 6.02
C VAL A 9 -1.01 -3.09 4.74
N VAL A 10 -0.43 -4.27 4.53
CA VAL A 10 0.37 -4.59 3.34
C VAL A 10 -0.41 -5.58 2.49
N ILE A 11 -0.66 -5.22 1.24
CA ILE A 11 -1.44 -6.04 0.31
C ILE A 11 -0.59 -6.31 -0.93
N ASP A 12 -0.03 -7.52 -1.02
CA ASP A 12 0.85 -7.92 -2.12
C ASP A 12 0.86 -9.44 -2.18
N ASP A 13 0.84 -10.01 -3.38
CA ASP A 13 0.85 -11.46 -3.54
C ASP A 13 2.23 -12.08 -3.48
N ASP A 14 3.27 -11.26 -3.39
CA ASP A 14 4.64 -11.74 -3.21
C ASP A 14 4.91 -11.97 -1.73
N VAL A 15 4.87 -13.24 -1.32
CA VAL A 15 5.00 -13.63 0.08
C VAL A 15 6.33 -13.18 0.68
N GLN A 16 7.42 -13.32 -0.06
CA GLN A 16 8.75 -12.93 0.43
C GLN A 16 8.84 -11.42 0.65
N LEU A 17 8.28 -10.65 -0.27
CA LEU A 17 8.24 -9.20 -0.15
C LEU A 17 7.45 -8.79 1.09
N VAL A 18 6.28 -9.38 1.27
CA VAL A 18 5.42 -9.09 2.44
C VAL A 18 6.15 -9.40 3.73
N GLU A 19 6.83 -10.55 3.80
CA GLU A 19 7.59 -10.92 5.00
C GLU A 19 8.71 -9.92 5.30
N SER A 20 9.46 -9.54 4.27
CA SER A 20 10.56 -8.59 4.42
C SER A 20 10.09 -7.22 4.87
N VAL A 21 9.03 -6.73 4.22
CA VAL A 21 8.44 -5.43 4.54
C VAL A 21 7.87 -5.44 5.97
N THR A 22 7.15 -6.50 6.32
CA THR A 22 6.57 -6.64 7.65
C THR A 22 7.65 -6.60 8.73
N THR A 23 8.72 -7.38 8.54
CA THR A 23 9.82 -7.43 9.50
C THR A 23 10.45 -6.04 9.67
N LEU A 24 10.69 -5.36 8.56
CA LEU A 24 11.28 -4.02 8.60
C LEU A 24 10.37 -3.03 9.34
N LEU A 25 9.10 -3.00 9.01
CA LEU A 25 8.17 -2.04 9.61
C LEU A 25 7.96 -2.32 11.10
N GLU A 26 7.86 -3.58 11.47
CA GLU A 26 7.74 -3.94 12.89
C GLU A 26 8.99 -3.56 13.67
N SER A 27 10.15 -3.66 13.03
CA SER A 27 11.41 -3.31 13.70
C SER A 27 11.52 -1.83 14.05
N VAL A 28 10.77 -0.98 13.35
CA VAL A 28 10.77 0.46 13.63
C VAL A 28 9.50 0.92 14.37
N GLY A 29 8.66 -0.01 14.82
CA GLY A 29 7.57 0.29 15.73
C GLY A 29 6.16 0.29 15.16
N TYR A 30 5.97 -0.10 13.91
CA TYR A 30 4.62 -0.21 13.34
C TYR A 30 3.99 -1.56 13.66
N GLU A 31 2.66 -1.56 13.78
CA GLU A 31 1.86 -2.78 13.82
C GLU A 31 1.45 -3.09 12.38
N VAL A 32 1.75 -4.30 11.90
CA VAL A 32 1.56 -4.64 10.49
C VAL A 32 0.58 -5.79 10.33
N PHE A 33 -0.35 -5.63 9.42
CA PHE A 33 -1.28 -6.68 9.00
C PHE A 33 -1.09 -6.88 7.51
N SER A 34 -1.18 -8.11 7.05
CA SER A 34 -0.90 -8.39 5.64
C SER A 34 -1.94 -9.30 5.01
N ALA A 35 -2.11 -9.12 3.70
CA ALA A 35 -2.95 -9.99 2.89
C ALA A 35 -2.25 -10.19 1.55
N TYR A 36 -2.47 -11.36 0.96
CA TYR A 36 -1.82 -11.75 -0.30
C TYR A 36 -2.75 -11.65 -1.50
N ARG A 37 -3.98 -11.21 -1.27
CA ARG A 37 -4.97 -11.04 -2.33
C ARG A 37 -5.65 -9.68 -2.18
N ALA A 38 -6.03 -9.11 -3.32
CA ALA A 38 -6.61 -7.77 -3.36
C ALA A 38 -7.89 -7.65 -2.52
N GLU A 39 -8.85 -8.56 -2.73
CA GLU A 39 -10.12 -8.50 -2.00
C GLU A 39 -9.94 -8.71 -0.50
N LYS A 40 -9.10 -9.66 -0.12
CA LYS A 40 -8.80 -9.91 1.29
C LYS A 40 -8.11 -8.73 1.94
N GLY A 41 -7.25 -8.06 1.18
CA GLY A 41 -6.58 -6.86 1.66
C GLY A 41 -7.55 -5.73 1.93
N PHE A 42 -8.50 -5.53 1.03
CA PHE A 42 -9.52 -4.51 1.22
C PHE A 42 -10.35 -4.79 2.49
N GLU A 43 -10.80 -6.03 2.65
CA GLU A 43 -11.54 -6.43 3.85
C GLU A 43 -10.73 -6.22 5.12
N LEU A 44 -9.46 -6.61 5.08
CA LEU A 44 -8.55 -6.47 6.22
C LEU A 44 -8.37 -4.99 6.59
N ALA A 45 -8.22 -4.12 5.60
CA ALA A 45 -8.10 -2.70 5.84
C ALA A 45 -9.33 -2.14 6.54
N LYS A 46 -10.52 -2.57 6.12
CA LYS A 46 -11.75 -2.14 6.77
C LYS A 46 -11.83 -2.60 8.22
N GLN A 47 -11.34 -3.81 8.50
CA GLN A 47 -11.37 -4.35 9.87
C GLN A 47 -10.37 -3.66 10.79
N LYS A 48 -9.19 -3.33 10.27
CA LYS A 48 -8.08 -2.87 11.10
C LYS A 48 -7.94 -1.36 11.22
N GLY A 49 -8.55 -0.62 10.31
CA GLY A 49 -8.46 0.84 10.33
C GLY A 49 -7.02 1.34 10.31
N PRO A 50 -6.24 1.00 9.26
CA PRO A 50 -4.82 1.34 9.27
C PRO A 50 -4.59 2.84 9.06
N ASP A 51 -3.39 3.28 9.42
CA ASP A 51 -2.94 4.64 9.19
C ASP A 51 -2.37 4.79 7.77
N LEU A 52 -1.99 3.68 7.15
CA LEU A 52 -1.43 3.67 5.80
C LEU A 52 -1.60 2.28 5.20
N ILE A 53 -1.81 2.22 3.89
CA ILE A 53 -1.91 0.96 3.14
C ILE A 53 -0.79 0.90 2.12
N LEU A 54 -0.02 -0.19 2.13
CA LEU A 54 0.94 -0.51 1.08
C LEU A 54 0.26 -1.50 0.14
N LEU A 55 0.20 -1.18 -1.13
CA LEU A 55 -0.64 -1.90 -2.08
C LEU A 55 0.11 -2.18 -3.38
N ASP A 56 0.20 -3.46 -3.74
CA ASP A 56 0.78 -3.87 -5.01
C ASP A 56 -0.12 -3.41 -6.16
N VAL A 57 0.48 -3.00 -7.26
CA VAL A 57 -0.25 -2.61 -8.47
C VAL A 57 -0.82 -3.83 -9.18
N MET A 58 -0.03 -4.89 -9.30
CA MET A 58 -0.40 -6.06 -10.09
C MET A 58 -0.54 -7.28 -9.22
N PHE A 59 -1.71 -7.91 -9.27
CA PHE A 59 -1.94 -9.20 -8.62
C PHE A 59 -2.00 -10.29 -9.69
N ALA A 60 -1.46 -11.45 -9.36
CA ALA A 60 -1.41 -12.57 -10.29
C ALA A 60 -2.82 -13.11 -10.55
N GLY A 61 -3.09 -13.36 -11.81
CA GLY A 61 -4.26 -14.12 -12.22
C GLY A 61 -5.57 -13.35 -12.35
N PRO A 62 -6.05 -13.17 -13.58
CA PRO A 62 -7.44 -12.79 -13.79
C PRO A 62 -8.36 -13.99 -13.51
N PRO A 63 -9.65 -13.78 -13.22
CA PRO A 63 -10.26 -12.47 -13.02
C PRO A 63 -10.02 -11.98 -11.61
N GLY A 64 -9.99 -10.69 -11.46
CA GLY A 64 -9.85 -10.10 -10.13
C GLY A 64 -9.45 -8.64 -10.28
N PRO A 65 -9.68 -7.84 -9.27
CA PRO A 65 -9.29 -6.44 -9.31
C PRO A 65 -7.76 -6.31 -9.25
N ASP A 66 -7.22 -5.34 -9.97
CA ASP A 66 -5.82 -4.97 -9.83
C ASP A 66 -5.68 -3.96 -8.68
N GLY A 67 -4.44 -3.56 -8.40
CA GLY A 67 -4.18 -2.61 -7.31
C GLY A 67 -4.83 -1.26 -7.53
N PHE A 68 -4.92 -0.79 -8.78
CA PHE A 68 -5.56 0.48 -9.07
C PHE A 68 -7.05 0.46 -8.72
N GLU A 69 -7.72 -0.63 -9.03
CA GLU A 69 -9.14 -0.76 -8.69
C GLU A 69 -9.34 -0.78 -7.18
N ILE A 70 -8.49 -1.49 -6.46
CA ILE A 70 -8.55 -1.51 -5.00
C ILE A 70 -8.29 -0.12 -4.43
N ALA A 71 -7.32 0.61 -4.97
CA ALA A 71 -7.05 1.97 -4.53
C ALA A 71 -8.27 2.87 -4.71
N ARG A 72 -8.95 2.75 -5.85
CA ARG A 72 -10.18 3.52 -6.10
C ARG A 72 -11.27 3.17 -5.09
N ARG A 73 -11.44 1.88 -4.80
CA ARG A 73 -12.42 1.43 -3.80
C ARG A 73 -12.10 1.99 -2.41
N ILE A 74 -10.82 2.02 -2.05
CA ILE A 74 -10.39 2.58 -0.78
C ILE A 74 -10.79 4.06 -0.70
N LYS A 75 -10.54 4.82 -1.76
CA LYS A 75 -10.85 6.25 -1.78
C LYS A 75 -12.35 6.55 -1.83
N GLN A 76 -13.15 5.57 -2.21
CA GLN A 76 -14.61 5.71 -2.23
C GLN A 76 -15.28 5.17 -0.97
N ASP A 77 -14.55 4.44 -0.14
CA ASP A 77 -15.09 3.84 1.07
C ASP A 77 -15.13 4.88 2.19
N PRO A 78 -16.29 5.08 2.84
CA PRO A 78 -16.40 6.11 3.90
C PRO A 78 -15.45 5.89 5.07
N ASP A 79 -15.06 4.64 5.33
CA ASP A 79 -14.14 4.34 6.44
C ASP A 79 -12.67 4.45 6.05
N LEU A 80 -12.36 4.36 4.75
CA LEU A 80 -10.98 4.30 4.27
C LEU A 80 -10.55 5.47 3.40
N LYS A 81 -11.46 6.33 2.99
CA LYS A 81 -11.16 7.39 2.02
C LYS A 81 -10.05 8.33 2.45
N GLU A 82 -9.86 8.50 3.76
CA GLU A 82 -8.81 9.37 4.29
C GLU A 82 -7.49 8.63 4.52
N THR A 83 -7.48 7.30 4.35
CA THR A 83 -6.28 6.51 4.59
C THR A 83 -5.33 6.62 3.39
N PRO A 84 -4.09 7.07 3.61
CA PRO A 84 -3.14 7.17 2.51
C PRO A 84 -2.75 5.81 1.96
N VAL A 85 -2.58 5.73 0.65
CA VAL A 85 -2.19 4.52 -0.07
C VAL A 85 -0.85 4.78 -0.75
N VAL A 86 0.11 3.89 -0.52
CA VAL A 86 1.40 3.89 -1.20
C VAL A 86 1.47 2.63 -2.05
N MET A 87 1.66 2.78 -3.35
CA MET A 87 1.71 1.63 -4.25
C MET A 87 3.13 1.10 -4.44
N LEU A 88 3.22 -0.23 -4.50
CA LEU A 88 4.47 -0.94 -4.74
C LEU A 88 4.43 -1.50 -6.16
N SER A 89 5.34 -1.08 -7.02
CA SER A 89 5.32 -1.52 -8.41
C SER A 89 6.62 -1.21 -9.13
N GLY A 90 6.88 -1.95 -10.21
CA GLY A 90 7.89 -1.54 -11.16
C GLY A 90 7.32 -0.43 -12.04
N VAL A 91 7.99 0.72 -12.07
CA VAL A 91 7.57 1.87 -12.88
C VAL A 91 7.40 1.46 -14.35
N LYS A 92 8.31 0.66 -14.85
CA LYS A 92 8.27 0.19 -16.24
C LYS A 92 6.97 -0.55 -16.53
N LYS A 93 6.52 -1.42 -15.62
CA LYS A 93 5.28 -2.17 -15.81
C LYS A 93 4.07 -1.25 -15.85
N VAL A 94 4.05 -0.25 -14.96
CA VAL A 94 2.95 0.70 -14.90
C VAL A 94 2.86 1.50 -16.20
N LEU A 95 4.00 1.94 -16.72
CA LEU A 95 4.05 2.68 -17.98
C LEU A 95 3.62 1.80 -19.17
N GLU A 96 3.99 0.52 -19.17
CA GLU A 96 3.56 -0.43 -20.20
C GLU A 96 2.04 -0.60 -20.23
N LEU A 97 1.39 -0.44 -19.08
CA LEU A 97 -0.06 -0.51 -18.99
C LEU A 97 -0.74 0.80 -19.36
N GLY A 98 0.03 1.84 -19.66
CA GLY A 98 -0.51 3.13 -20.07
C GLY A 98 -0.92 4.05 -18.92
N TYR A 99 -0.53 3.72 -17.71
CA TYR A 99 -0.83 4.57 -16.56
C TYR A 99 0.27 5.61 -16.32
N ASP A 100 -0.15 6.77 -15.86
CA ASP A 100 0.76 7.80 -15.39
C ASP A 100 1.20 7.43 -13.97
N VAL A 101 2.51 7.49 -13.70
CA VAL A 101 3.03 7.13 -12.38
C VAL A 101 2.97 8.28 -11.39
N THR A 102 2.49 9.44 -11.80
CA THR A 102 2.32 10.59 -10.92
C THR A 102 1.04 10.42 -10.10
N PRO A 103 1.07 10.59 -8.78
CA PRO A 103 -0.15 10.52 -7.98
C PRO A 103 -1.19 11.53 -8.47
N ASP A 104 -2.43 11.10 -8.55
CA ASP A 104 -3.53 11.90 -9.09
C ASP A 104 -4.85 11.42 -8.50
N ASP A 105 -5.70 12.34 -8.07
CA ASP A 105 -6.96 12.01 -7.42
C ASP A 105 -7.96 11.32 -8.35
N THR A 106 -7.78 11.47 -9.65
CA THR A 106 -8.72 10.93 -10.64
C THR A 106 -8.26 9.57 -11.16
N PHE A 107 -7.00 9.46 -11.60
CA PHE A 107 -6.47 8.23 -12.21
C PHE A 107 -5.63 7.42 -11.26
N MET A 108 -4.87 8.09 -10.40
CA MET A 108 -3.96 7.46 -9.45
C MET A 108 -4.28 7.97 -8.05
N PRO A 109 -5.36 7.43 -7.44
CA PRO A 109 -5.80 7.90 -6.12
C PRO A 109 -4.90 7.35 -5.02
N VAL A 110 -3.62 7.65 -5.10
CA VAL A 110 -2.62 7.19 -4.16
C VAL A 110 -1.67 8.33 -3.83
N GLU A 111 -1.03 8.26 -2.69
CA GLU A 111 -0.17 9.32 -2.18
C GLU A 111 1.26 9.20 -2.68
N ALA A 112 1.69 7.98 -3.01
CA ALA A 112 3.06 7.77 -3.50
C ALA A 112 3.21 6.41 -4.19
N PHE A 113 4.30 6.26 -4.95
CA PHE A 113 4.72 4.99 -5.55
C PHE A 113 6.11 4.65 -5.06
N ILE A 114 6.37 3.37 -4.82
CA ILE A 114 7.70 2.86 -4.50
C ILE A 114 8.04 1.79 -5.52
N ASP A 115 9.21 1.93 -6.15
CA ASP A 115 9.66 0.97 -7.14
C ASP A 115 10.09 -0.35 -6.51
N LYS A 116 9.83 -1.44 -7.19
CA LYS A 116 10.36 -2.75 -6.85
C LYS A 116 11.69 -2.96 -7.60
N PRO A 117 12.71 -3.51 -6.98
CA PRO A 117 12.73 -4.05 -5.62
C PRO A 117 12.69 -2.94 -4.57
N VAL A 118 11.96 -3.19 -3.49
CA VAL A 118 11.75 -2.20 -2.44
C VAL A 118 13.02 -2.04 -1.61
N LYS A 119 13.53 -0.82 -1.56
CA LYS A 119 14.71 -0.51 -0.75
C LYS A 119 14.27 -0.05 0.64
N PRO A 120 14.85 -0.61 1.71
CA PRO A 120 14.40 -0.27 3.07
C PRO A 120 14.41 1.23 3.39
N GLU A 121 15.47 1.93 3.04
CA GLU A 121 15.56 3.37 3.32
C GLU A 121 14.48 4.16 2.58
N LYS A 122 14.23 3.78 1.33
CA LYS A 122 13.24 4.45 0.50
C LYS A 122 11.83 4.21 1.05
N LEU A 123 11.55 2.97 1.44
CA LEU A 123 10.26 2.63 2.02
C LEU A 123 9.99 3.44 3.30
N LEU A 124 10.95 3.44 4.21
CA LEU A 124 10.77 4.15 5.47
C LEU A 124 10.63 5.66 5.27
N ALA A 125 11.45 6.23 4.38
CA ALA A 125 11.37 7.66 4.09
C ALA A 125 10.02 8.04 3.47
N THR A 126 9.52 7.23 2.55
CA THR A 126 8.23 7.50 1.89
C THR A 126 7.09 7.42 2.89
N ILE A 127 7.09 6.40 3.75
CA ILE A 127 6.05 6.26 4.76
C ILE A 127 6.06 7.45 5.72
N ASP A 128 7.23 7.85 6.19
CA ASP A 128 7.35 8.99 7.08
C ASP A 128 6.82 10.27 6.44
N GLU A 129 7.18 10.53 5.18
CA GLU A 129 6.69 11.70 4.46
C GLU A 129 5.18 11.70 4.33
N VAL A 130 4.62 10.56 3.94
CA VAL A 130 3.17 10.44 3.72
C VAL A 130 2.43 10.64 5.04
N LEU A 131 2.89 10.03 6.12
CA LEU A 131 2.22 10.14 7.41
C LEU A 131 2.35 11.55 8.00
N GLU A 132 3.45 12.23 7.76
CA GLU A 132 3.62 13.63 8.19
C GLU A 132 2.63 14.55 7.47
N GLU A 133 2.41 14.34 6.19
CA GLU A 133 1.47 15.15 5.42
C GLU A 133 0.02 14.96 5.87
N GLU A 134 -0.31 13.77 6.39
CA GLU A 134 -1.66 13.47 6.85
C GLU A 134 -1.95 13.99 8.25
N ASN A 135 -0.93 14.40 8.98
CA ASN A 135 -1.10 14.93 10.34
C ASN A 135 -1.20 16.48 10.30
#